data_1aec2f1f9405e30daae42a1f6972d771
#
_entry.id   1aec2f1f9405e30daae42a1f6972d771
#
_cell.length_a   1.000
_cell.length_b   1.000
_cell.length_c   1.000
_cell.angle_alpha   90.00
_cell.angle_beta   90.00
_cell.angle_gamma   90.00
#
_symmetry.space_group_name_H-M   'P 1'
#
loop_
_entity.id
_entity.type
_entity.pdbx_description
1 polymer ?
#
loop_
_entity_poly.entity_id
_entity_poly.type
_entity_poly.pdbx_seq_one_letter_code
_entity_poly.pdbx_strand_id
1 'polypeptide(L)'
;MRIHWACDNDIHPPLFGATQRLFGLARGMATRAHVRALCVVPNRSRGAREEQVAGVELRRVKSWHTSAAWWLERARLAPSFTAEAGHRARAGAYREALGGRADVLLCDLALTGLFRGASGPLRVYHAHNVEAERWRSTAPRVWRRAYWGGRLAELERRAVSESELCVACTDEDARLLRSLHGARDVEVVPNGYDETAFAPATAASRAAARHALGLPEHAYVAAFVGGDWAPNHEALAWLVERVMPALAADGFVLLAVGAVARRFTGRGERWLVLRPETPDLASLLAAADCGLNPVTSGGGSNVKVPTYLAMGLAVVSTAFGLRGYAPLAAAVTSAERDATPDVLRTRPRGWAARGETAPASLGEFAWGTLGARLAESLAARRSAVSPGVRAGSKGAA
;
A
#
# COMPACT_ATOMS: atom_id res chain seq x y z
N MET A 1 -1.33 19.59 16.27
CA MET A 1 -2.27 18.48 16.28
C MET A 1 -1.53 17.18 16.60
N ARG A 2 -2.10 16.29 17.41
CA ARG A 2 -1.54 14.99 17.76
C ARG A 2 -2.38 13.89 17.10
N ILE A 3 -1.75 13.10 16.25
CA ILE A 3 -2.36 11.98 15.53
C ILE A 3 -1.84 10.69 16.16
N HIS A 4 -2.74 9.85 16.67
CA HIS A 4 -2.43 8.48 17.05
C HIS A 4 -2.97 7.55 15.97
N TRP A 5 -2.09 6.68 15.46
CA TRP A 5 -2.46 5.70 14.44
C TRP A 5 -2.24 4.28 14.95
N ALA A 6 -3.30 3.50 15.03
CA ALA A 6 -3.22 2.10 15.38
C ALA A 6 -3.15 1.25 14.11
N CYS A 7 -1.99 0.63 13.89
CA CYS A 7 -1.63 -0.16 12.72
C CYS A 7 -1.58 -1.65 13.08
N ASP A 8 -2.17 -2.49 12.26
CA ASP A 8 -2.16 -3.95 12.42
C ASP A 8 -0.88 -4.63 11.88
N ASN A 9 0.06 -3.83 11.37
CA ASN A 9 1.36 -4.27 10.85
C ASN A 9 2.51 -3.49 11.49
N ASP A 10 3.73 -4.06 11.41
CA ASP A 10 4.96 -3.31 11.63
C ASP A 10 5.20 -2.43 10.39
N ILE A 11 5.16 -1.13 10.56
CA ILE A 11 5.24 -0.21 9.43
C ILE A 11 6.67 0.16 9.04
N HIS A 12 7.66 -0.20 9.87
CA HIS A 12 9.07 0.07 9.59
C HIS A 12 9.96 -1.14 9.90
N PRO A 13 10.83 -1.58 8.96
CA PRO A 13 10.98 -1.05 7.58
C PRO A 13 9.77 -1.38 6.67
N PRO A 14 9.44 -0.52 5.70
CA PRO A 14 8.27 -0.68 4.82
C PRO A 14 8.51 -1.71 3.70
N LEU A 15 8.35 -2.99 4.01
CA LEU A 15 8.76 -4.10 3.14
C LEU A 15 7.76 -4.46 2.03
N PHE A 16 6.50 -4.07 2.15
CA PHE A 16 5.44 -4.38 1.16
C PHE A 16 4.39 -3.27 1.09
N GLY A 17 3.53 -3.29 0.07
CA GLY A 17 2.67 -2.17 -0.29
C GLY A 17 1.85 -1.57 0.87
N ALA A 18 1.26 -2.40 1.75
CA ALA A 18 0.52 -1.89 2.91
C ALA A 18 1.43 -1.13 3.88
N THR A 19 2.60 -1.68 4.22
CA THR A 19 3.55 -1.00 5.13
C THR A 19 4.19 0.22 4.48
N GLN A 20 4.39 0.22 3.15
CA GLN A 20 4.82 1.41 2.41
C GLN A 20 3.79 2.53 2.50
N ARG A 21 2.49 2.22 2.36
CA ARG A 21 1.40 3.17 2.55
C ARG A 21 1.38 3.73 3.97
N LEU A 22 1.38 2.86 4.98
CA LEU A 22 1.30 3.26 6.38
C LEU A 22 2.47 4.16 6.77
N PHE A 23 3.70 3.72 6.51
CA PHE A 23 4.89 4.48 6.84
C PHE A 23 5.02 5.77 6.02
N GLY A 24 4.74 5.70 4.71
CA GLY A 24 4.80 6.84 3.82
C GLY A 24 3.84 7.95 4.23
N LEU A 25 2.57 7.62 4.49
CA LEU A 25 1.59 8.59 4.97
C LEU A 25 1.94 9.12 6.37
N ALA A 26 2.37 8.25 7.30
CA ALA A 26 2.77 8.67 8.63
C ALA A 26 3.94 9.67 8.58
N ARG A 27 4.98 9.39 7.77
CA ARG A 27 6.11 10.29 7.53
C ARG A 27 5.64 11.64 6.94
N GLY A 28 4.78 11.60 5.93
CA GLY A 28 4.23 12.80 5.33
C GLY A 28 3.38 13.62 6.32
N MET A 29 2.52 12.98 7.12
CA MET A 29 1.76 13.66 8.18
C MET A 29 2.67 14.24 9.27
N ALA A 30 3.80 13.60 9.57
CA ALA A 30 4.74 14.07 10.59
C ALA A 30 5.38 15.42 10.24
N THR A 31 5.32 15.86 9.00
CA THR A 31 5.73 17.22 8.59
C THR A 31 4.78 18.33 9.07
N ARG A 32 3.53 17.97 9.44
CA ARG A 32 2.44 18.90 9.82
C ARG A 32 1.88 18.65 11.22
N ALA A 33 2.13 17.47 11.80
CA ALA A 33 1.54 17.04 13.05
C ALA A 33 2.51 16.15 13.84
N HIS A 34 2.27 15.99 15.13
CA HIS A 34 2.95 14.95 15.90
C HIS A 34 2.25 13.61 15.67
N VAL A 35 2.95 12.67 15.05
CA VAL A 35 2.41 11.35 14.69
C VAL A 35 3.01 10.27 15.57
N ARG A 36 2.14 9.52 16.25
CA ARG A 36 2.51 8.33 17.02
C ARG A 36 1.78 7.13 16.43
N ALA A 37 2.54 6.13 15.96
CA ALA A 37 2.01 4.90 15.41
C ALA A 37 2.18 3.74 16.40
N LEU A 38 1.07 3.10 16.78
CA LEU A 38 1.03 1.84 17.51
C LEU A 38 1.02 0.70 16.51
N CYS A 39 2.11 -0.04 16.40
CA CYS A 39 2.20 -1.23 15.56
C CYS A 39 1.90 -2.48 16.41
N VAL A 40 0.78 -3.15 16.14
CA VAL A 40 0.46 -4.42 16.79
C VAL A 40 1.07 -5.55 15.97
N VAL A 41 2.14 -6.16 16.51
CA VAL A 41 3.01 -7.05 15.77
C VAL A 41 2.99 -8.48 16.32
N PRO A 42 3.32 -9.51 15.51
CA PRO A 42 3.51 -10.86 15.99
C PRO A 42 4.58 -10.96 17.09
N ASN A 43 4.43 -11.91 18.01
CA ASN A 43 5.37 -12.09 19.12
C ASN A 43 6.84 -12.29 18.70
N ARG A 44 7.07 -12.75 17.47
CA ARG A 44 8.40 -12.98 16.91
C ARG A 44 9.02 -11.74 16.24
N SER A 45 8.31 -10.61 16.22
CA SER A 45 8.88 -9.37 15.69
C SER A 45 10.15 -8.98 16.45
N ARG A 46 11.18 -8.58 15.69
CA ARG A 46 12.51 -8.20 16.22
C ARG A 46 12.70 -6.70 16.39
N GLY A 47 11.77 -5.88 15.91
CA GLY A 47 11.85 -4.43 16.02
C GLY A 47 11.94 -3.96 17.49
N ALA A 48 12.62 -2.83 17.72
CA ALA A 48 12.66 -2.17 19.02
C ALA A 48 11.23 -1.83 19.48
N ARG A 49 11.00 -1.85 20.82
CA ARG A 49 9.67 -1.55 21.37
C ARG A 49 9.24 -0.12 21.07
N GLU A 50 10.17 0.81 21.16
CA GLU A 50 9.99 2.22 20.84
C GLU A 50 11.09 2.66 19.89
N GLU A 51 10.74 3.44 18.89
CA GLU A 51 11.64 3.91 17.85
C GLU A 51 11.14 5.25 17.30
N GLN A 52 12.08 6.15 17.01
CA GLN A 52 11.78 7.42 16.32
C GLN A 52 12.38 7.36 14.92
N VAL A 53 11.53 7.39 13.91
CA VAL A 53 11.96 7.31 12.51
C VAL A 53 11.24 8.32 11.65
N ALA A 54 12.00 9.16 10.92
CA ALA A 54 11.47 10.16 9.99
C ALA A 54 10.34 11.03 10.57
N GLY A 55 10.47 11.44 11.83
CA GLY A 55 9.50 12.26 12.54
C GLY A 55 8.30 11.50 13.13
N VAL A 56 8.22 10.18 12.91
CA VAL A 56 7.15 9.30 13.43
C VAL A 56 7.63 8.59 14.69
N GLU A 57 6.85 8.67 15.76
CA GLU A 57 7.07 7.90 16.99
C GLU A 57 6.41 6.52 16.84
N LEU A 58 7.20 5.47 16.77
CA LEU A 58 6.74 4.09 16.63
C LEU A 58 6.71 3.40 17.99
N ARG A 59 5.60 2.74 18.30
CA ARG A 59 5.45 1.87 19.47
C ARG A 59 4.97 0.49 19.04
N ARG A 60 5.78 -0.55 19.30
CA ARG A 60 5.46 -1.94 18.95
C ARG A 60 4.92 -2.70 20.14
N VAL A 61 3.75 -3.28 19.98
CA VAL A 61 3.13 -4.15 20.98
C VAL A 61 3.00 -5.55 20.41
N LYS A 62 3.67 -6.51 21.06
CA LYS A 62 3.62 -7.93 20.66
C LYS A 62 2.28 -8.55 21.05
N SER A 63 1.67 -9.29 20.12
CA SER A 63 0.36 -9.90 20.30
C SER A 63 0.34 -11.36 19.83
N TRP A 64 -0.11 -12.26 20.71
CA TRP A 64 -0.38 -13.65 20.35
C TRP A 64 -1.53 -13.80 19.35
N HIS A 65 -2.56 -12.97 19.47
CA HIS A 65 -3.69 -12.97 18.54
C HIS A 65 -3.24 -12.61 17.12
N THR A 66 -2.35 -11.62 16.98
CA THR A 66 -1.76 -11.26 15.71
C THR A 66 -0.89 -12.39 15.16
N SER A 67 -0.13 -13.07 16.02
CA SER A 67 0.67 -14.24 15.61
C SER A 67 -0.21 -15.38 15.09
N ALA A 68 -1.30 -15.71 15.81
CA ALA A 68 -2.24 -16.75 15.41
C ALA A 68 -2.98 -16.37 14.11
N ALA A 69 -3.47 -15.13 14.00
CA ALA A 69 -4.15 -14.63 12.81
C ALA A 69 -3.25 -14.68 11.57
N TRP A 70 -1.99 -14.30 11.71
CA TRP A 70 -1.00 -14.38 10.64
C TRP A 70 -0.79 -15.82 10.14
N TRP A 71 -0.71 -16.80 11.05
CA TRP A 71 -0.60 -18.20 10.68
C TRP A 71 -1.85 -18.72 9.97
N LEU A 72 -3.04 -18.35 10.45
CA LEU A 72 -4.32 -18.74 9.84
C LEU A 72 -4.46 -18.18 8.42
N GLU A 73 -4.06 -16.93 8.21
CA GLU A 73 -4.10 -16.31 6.88
C GLU A 73 -3.09 -16.96 5.93
N ARG A 74 -1.86 -17.20 6.39
CA ARG A 74 -0.83 -17.90 5.62
C ARG A 74 -1.24 -19.32 5.23
N ALA A 75 -1.93 -20.03 6.14
CA ALA A 75 -2.54 -21.33 5.88
C ALA A 75 -3.82 -21.23 5.03
N ARG A 76 -4.26 -20.02 4.65
CA ARG A 76 -5.52 -19.75 3.93
C ARG A 76 -6.76 -20.29 4.65
N LEU A 77 -6.73 -20.37 5.97
CA LEU A 77 -7.83 -20.86 6.80
C LEU A 77 -8.79 -19.74 7.20
N ALA A 78 -8.28 -18.56 7.50
CA ALA A 78 -9.05 -17.38 7.90
C ALA A 78 -8.28 -16.10 7.52
N PRO A 79 -8.95 -14.95 7.37
CA PRO A 79 -8.29 -13.66 7.18
C PRO A 79 -7.57 -13.21 8.46
N SER A 80 -6.55 -12.36 8.35
CA SER A 80 -5.77 -11.82 9.49
C SER A 80 -6.63 -11.03 10.49
N PHE A 81 -7.75 -10.48 10.05
CA PHE A 81 -8.70 -9.75 10.91
C PHE A 81 -9.40 -10.61 11.96
N THR A 82 -9.20 -11.93 11.97
CA THR A 82 -9.65 -12.81 13.07
C THR A 82 -9.04 -12.44 14.41
N ALA A 83 -7.95 -11.66 14.43
CA ALA A 83 -7.37 -11.10 15.64
C ALA A 83 -8.26 -10.02 16.31
N GLU A 84 -9.27 -9.47 15.63
CA GLU A 84 -10.07 -8.33 16.09
C GLU A 84 -10.65 -8.54 17.49
N ALA A 85 -11.18 -9.73 17.80
CA ALA A 85 -11.73 -10.02 19.14
C ALA A 85 -10.65 -9.88 20.24
N GLY A 86 -9.42 -10.34 19.96
CA GLY A 86 -8.29 -10.19 20.88
C GLY A 86 -7.82 -8.73 21.01
N HIS A 87 -7.86 -7.97 19.92
CA HIS A 87 -7.56 -6.53 19.96
C HIS A 87 -8.61 -5.77 20.79
N ARG A 88 -9.89 -6.10 20.65
CA ARG A 88 -10.96 -5.52 21.50
C ARG A 88 -10.73 -5.78 22.97
N ALA A 89 -10.43 -7.01 23.35
CA ALA A 89 -10.16 -7.38 24.73
C ALA A 89 -8.97 -6.61 25.33
N ARG A 90 -8.00 -6.20 24.50
CA ARG A 90 -6.80 -5.48 24.90
C ARG A 90 -6.82 -3.99 24.61
N ALA A 91 -7.94 -3.44 24.17
CA ALA A 91 -8.03 -2.02 23.76
C ALA A 91 -7.57 -1.03 24.84
N GLY A 92 -7.77 -1.35 26.12
CA GLY A 92 -7.25 -0.56 27.26
C GLY A 92 -5.73 -0.47 27.25
N ALA A 93 -5.04 -1.61 27.17
CA ALA A 93 -3.58 -1.68 27.12
C ALA A 93 -3.00 -1.01 25.87
N TYR A 94 -3.69 -1.09 24.72
CA TYR A 94 -3.26 -0.41 23.51
C TYR A 94 -3.41 1.10 23.61
N ARG A 95 -4.49 1.61 24.23
CA ARG A 95 -4.63 3.05 24.53
C ARG A 95 -3.56 3.54 25.49
N GLU A 96 -3.24 2.77 26.53
CA GLU A 96 -2.13 3.07 27.43
C GLU A 96 -0.80 3.12 26.68
N ALA A 97 -0.52 2.15 25.79
CA ALA A 97 0.68 2.13 24.96
C ALA A 97 0.75 3.32 24.00
N LEU A 98 -0.37 3.80 23.46
CA LEU A 98 -0.43 5.04 22.68
C LEU A 98 -0.08 6.25 23.56
N GLY A 99 -0.52 6.27 24.80
CA GLY A 99 -0.21 7.32 25.81
C GLY A 99 -0.71 8.72 25.43
N GLY A 100 -1.13 9.49 26.43
CA GLY A 100 -1.56 10.87 26.24
C GLY A 100 -2.88 11.03 25.47
N ARG A 101 -3.26 12.31 25.23
CA ARG A 101 -4.49 12.65 24.48
C ARG A 101 -4.16 12.81 23.00
N ALA A 102 -4.98 12.21 22.14
CA ALA A 102 -4.96 12.44 20.71
C ALA A 102 -6.01 13.48 20.30
N ASP A 103 -5.72 14.22 19.24
CA ASP A 103 -6.72 15.05 18.54
C ASP A 103 -7.42 14.21 17.46
N VAL A 104 -6.68 13.24 16.88
CA VAL A 104 -7.15 12.31 15.86
C VAL A 104 -6.72 10.90 16.23
N LEU A 105 -7.62 9.94 16.12
CA LEU A 105 -7.36 8.51 16.26
C LEU A 105 -7.65 7.81 14.92
N LEU A 106 -6.58 7.47 14.19
CA LEU A 106 -6.63 6.60 13.02
C LEU A 106 -6.54 5.13 13.44
N CYS A 107 -7.35 4.28 12.83
CA CYS A 107 -7.26 2.83 13.04
C CYS A 107 -7.38 2.07 11.73
N ASP A 108 -6.52 1.08 11.54
CA ASP A 108 -6.72 0.02 10.56
C ASP A 108 -7.86 -0.90 11.02
N LEU A 109 -8.46 -1.66 10.10
CA LEU A 109 -9.71 -2.38 10.34
C LEU A 109 -9.73 -3.22 11.63
N ALA A 110 -8.69 -4.04 11.85
CA ALA A 110 -8.62 -4.93 13.00
C ALA A 110 -8.55 -4.18 14.36
N LEU A 111 -8.18 -2.90 14.33
CA LEU A 111 -7.96 -2.08 15.53
C LEU A 111 -9.06 -1.03 15.77
N THR A 112 -10.09 -0.99 14.92
CA THR A 112 -11.22 -0.04 15.08
C THR A 112 -11.99 -0.23 16.38
N GLY A 113 -11.86 -1.35 17.06
CA GLY A 113 -12.33 -1.54 18.42
C GLY A 113 -11.81 -0.51 19.43
N LEU A 114 -10.70 0.20 19.12
CA LEU A 114 -10.18 1.32 19.91
C LEU A 114 -11.07 2.57 19.87
N PHE A 115 -11.96 2.70 18.89
CA PHE A 115 -12.92 3.81 18.84
C PHE A 115 -13.88 3.79 20.03
N ARG A 116 -14.22 2.61 20.54
CA ARG A 116 -15.09 2.47 21.71
C ARG A 116 -14.39 2.99 22.96
N GLY A 117 -15.02 3.97 23.62
CA GLY A 117 -14.47 4.63 24.79
C GLY A 117 -13.36 5.64 24.50
N ALA A 118 -13.12 5.97 23.24
CA ALA A 118 -12.31 7.12 22.84
C ALA A 118 -13.22 8.35 22.74
N SER A 119 -13.31 9.13 23.82
CA SER A 119 -14.01 10.41 23.83
C SER A 119 -13.06 11.54 23.49
N GLY A 120 -13.41 12.38 22.53
CA GLY A 120 -12.71 13.60 22.20
C GLY A 120 -11.87 13.61 20.90
N PRO A 121 -11.15 12.53 20.47
CA PRO A 121 -10.48 12.56 19.19
C PRO A 121 -11.46 12.39 18.02
N LEU A 122 -11.10 12.96 16.86
CA LEU A 122 -11.71 12.60 15.57
C LEU A 122 -11.33 11.14 15.25
N ARG A 123 -12.31 10.27 15.08
CA ARG A 123 -12.09 8.83 14.79
C ARG A 123 -12.10 8.61 13.29
N VAL A 124 -11.02 8.03 12.78
CA VAL A 124 -10.80 7.84 11.35
C VAL A 124 -10.53 6.35 11.07
N TYR A 125 -11.40 5.74 10.26
CA TYR A 125 -11.15 4.41 9.73
C TYR A 125 -10.26 4.51 8.49
N HIS A 126 -9.06 3.93 8.57
CA HIS A 126 -8.14 3.85 7.44
C HIS A 126 -8.32 2.49 6.74
N ALA A 127 -8.92 2.55 5.56
CA ALA A 127 -9.17 1.36 4.74
C ALA A 127 -8.06 1.18 3.70
N HIS A 128 -7.33 0.06 3.79
CA HIS A 128 -6.40 -0.36 2.74
C HIS A 128 -7.13 -0.86 1.49
N ASN A 129 -8.29 -1.48 1.71
CA ASN A 129 -9.19 -2.04 0.71
C ASN A 129 -10.59 -2.06 1.33
N VAL A 130 -11.61 -2.41 0.55
CA VAL A 130 -12.85 -2.96 1.09
C VAL A 130 -12.62 -4.46 1.30
N GLU A 131 -12.32 -4.85 2.54
CA GLU A 131 -11.78 -6.17 2.86
C GLU A 131 -12.73 -7.31 2.58
N ALA A 132 -14.03 -7.09 2.77
CA ALA A 132 -15.04 -8.08 2.43
C ALA A 132 -15.06 -8.39 0.92
N GLU A 133 -14.92 -7.36 0.08
CA GLU A 133 -14.90 -7.53 -1.37
C GLU A 133 -13.57 -8.12 -1.85
N ARG A 134 -12.44 -7.65 -1.29
CA ARG A 134 -11.12 -8.24 -1.53
C ARG A 134 -11.13 -9.75 -1.20
N TRP A 135 -11.70 -10.13 -0.07
CA TRP A 135 -11.79 -11.53 0.32
C TRP A 135 -12.68 -12.34 -0.63
N ARG A 136 -13.82 -11.80 -1.06
CA ARG A 136 -14.69 -12.45 -2.04
C ARG A 136 -14.00 -12.71 -3.37
N SER A 137 -13.16 -11.78 -3.83
CA SER A 137 -12.45 -11.91 -5.11
C SER A 137 -11.24 -12.86 -5.04
N THR A 138 -10.61 -13.05 -3.87
CA THR A 138 -9.34 -13.77 -3.74
C THR A 138 -9.42 -15.10 -2.99
N ALA A 139 -10.50 -15.37 -2.24
CA ALA A 139 -10.61 -16.58 -1.45
C ALA A 139 -10.80 -17.85 -2.30
N PRO A 140 -10.07 -18.94 -2.02
CA PRO A 140 -10.00 -20.11 -2.91
C PRO A 140 -11.25 -21.01 -2.90
N ARG A 141 -12.11 -20.94 -1.87
CA ARG A 141 -13.26 -21.83 -1.68
C ARG A 141 -14.54 -21.04 -1.44
N VAL A 142 -15.64 -21.46 -2.12
CA VAL A 142 -16.95 -20.77 -2.08
C VAL A 142 -17.49 -20.59 -0.67
N TRP A 143 -17.49 -21.64 0.18
CA TRP A 143 -18.01 -21.55 1.55
C TRP A 143 -17.17 -20.61 2.44
N ARG A 144 -15.84 -20.55 2.24
CA ARG A 144 -14.98 -19.60 2.94
C ARG A 144 -15.22 -18.16 2.50
N ARG A 145 -15.51 -17.96 1.20
CA ARG A 145 -15.90 -16.65 0.67
C ARG A 145 -17.15 -16.14 1.37
N ALA A 146 -18.18 -16.98 1.47
CA ALA A 146 -19.45 -16.61 2.10
C ALA A 146 -19.29 -16.34 3.61
N TYR A 147 -18.72 -17.27 4.35
CA TYR A 147 -18.59 -17.17 5.80
C TYR A 147 -17.72 -15.98 6.23
N TRP A 148 -16.48 -15.93 5.75
CA TRP A 148 -15.57 -14.86 6.13
C TRP A 148 -15.92 -13.54 5.48
N GLY A 149 -16.46 -13.54 4.26
CA GLY A 149 -16.94 -12.35 3.59
C GLY A 149 -18.06 -11.65 4.39
N GLY A 150 -19.00 -12.40 4.95
CA GLY A 150 -20.04 -11.86 5.82
C GLY A 150 -19.49 -11.26 7.13
N ARG A 151 -18.55 -11.96 7.77
CA ARG A 151 -17.92 -11.46 9.01
C ARG A 151 -17.07 -10.21 8.76
N LEU A 152 -16.33 -10.17 7.66
CA LEU A 152 -15.57 -9.00 7.28
C LEU A 152 -16.48 -7.81 6.97
N ALA A 153 -17.56 -8.03 6.22
CA ALA A 153 -18.54 -6.98 5.93
C ALA A 153 -19.16 -6.40 7.21
N GLU A 154 -19.47 -7.24 8.20
CA GLU A 154 -19.96 -6.78 9.50
C GLU A 154 -18.90 -5.99 10.28
N LEU A 155 -17.64 -6.42 10.25
CA LEU A 155 -16.54 -5.71 10.88
C LEU A 155 -16.33 -4.33 10.24
N GLU A 156 -16.33 -4.27 8.91
CA GLU A 156 -16.19 -3.00 8.17
C GLU A 156 -17.38 -2.08 8.42
N ARG A 157 -18.61 -2.60 8.43
CA ARG A 157 -19.79 -1.81 8.72
C ARG A 157 -19.70 -1.17 10.11
N ARG A 158 -19.18 -1.88 11.12
CA ARG A 158 -18.92 -1.32 12.45
C ARG A 158 -17.83 -0.28 12.44
N ALA A 159 -16.72 -0.55 11.76
CA ALA A 159 -15.63 0.41 11.61
C ALA A 159 -16.13 1.73 11.02
N VAL A 160 -16.93 1.65 9.96
CA VAL A 160 -17.56 2.81 9.32
C VAL A 160 -18.53 3.52 10.28
N SER A 161 -19.41 2.80 10.97
CA SER A 161 -20.41 3.41 11.86
C SER A 161 -19.81 4.05 13.12
N GLU A 162 -18.64 3.61 13.55
CA GLU A 162 -17.93 4.11 14.73
C GLU A 162 -16.91 5.22 14.38
N SER A 163 -16.71 5.56 13.09
CA SER A 163 -15.80 6.61 12.62
C SER A 163 -16.55 7.84 12.10
N GLU A 164 -15.94 9.00 12.21
CA GLU A 164 -16.42 10.25 11.60
C GLU A 164 -15.92 10.41 10.15
N LEU A 165 -14.79 9.79 9.82
CA LEU A 165 -14.18 9.81 8.50
C LEU A 165 -13.66 8.42 8.14
N CYS A 166 -13.82 8.03 6.87
CA CYS A 166 -13.12 6.91 6.27
C CYS A 166 -12.06 7.43 5.28
N VAL A 167 -10.88 6.82 5.27
CA VAL A 167 -9.84 7.09 4.27
C VAL A 167 -9.73 5.86 3.38
N ALA A 168 -10.02 6.02 2.09
CA ALA A 168 -9.98 4.96 1.07
C ALA A 168 -8.79 5.11 0.13
N CYS A 169 -8.38 4.03 -0.55
CA CYS A 169 -7.27 4.05 -1.51
C CYS A 169 -7.68 4.49 -2.91
N THR A 170 -8.95 4.30 -3.29
CA THR A 170 -9.47 4.58 -4.63
C THR A 170 -10.88 5.13 -4.56
N ASP A 171 -11.33 5.80 -5.63
CA ASP A 171 -12.73 6.23 -5.76
C ASP A 171 -13.69 5.03 -5.75
N GLU A 172 -13.25 3.88 -6.26
CA GLU A 172 -14.03 2.66 -6.23
C GLU A 172 -14.21 2.13 -4.81
N ASP A 173 -13.13 2.06 -4.02
CA ASP A 173 -13.21 1.69 -2.61
C ASP A 173 -14.11 2.68 -1.85
N ALA A 174 -14.01 3.97 -2.13
CA ALA A 174 -14.87 4.99 -1.52
C ALA A 174 -16.35 4.80 -1.87
N ARG A 175 -16.65 4.46 -3.13
CA ARG A 175 -18.03 4.12 -3.55
C ARG A 175 -18.55 2.87 -2.82
N LEU A 176 -17.71 1.85 -2.71
CA LEU A 176 -18.05 0.61 -2.00
C LEU A 176 -18.27 0.84 -0.50
N LEU A 177 -17.42 1.62 0.18
CA LEU A 177 -17.62 1.99 1.59
C LEU A 177 -18.95 2.72 1.80
N ARG A 178 -19.34 3.62 0.87
CA ARG A 178 -20.63 4.31 0.94
C ARG A 178 -21.80 3.35 0.68
N SER A 179 -21.75 2.57 -0.39
CA SER A 179 -22.88 1.73 -0.82
C SER A 179 -23.09 0.49 0.04
N LEU A 180 -22.01 -0.16 0.51
CA LEU A 180 -22.10 -1.41 1.26
C LEU A 180 -22.15 -1.19 2.78
N HIS A 181 -21.51 -0.12 3.27
CA HIS A 181 -21.32 0.10 4.71
C HIS A 181 -21.90 1.41 5.22
N GLY A 182 -22.44 2.28 4.33
CA GLY A 182 -23.09 3.51 4.71
C GLY A 182 -22.15 4.62 5.17
N ALA A 183 -20.90 4.62 4.69
CA ALA A 183 -19.93 5.68 5.00
C ALA A 183 -20.44 7.05 4.53
N ARG A 184 -20.47 8.03 5.43
CA ARG A 184 -20.97 9.39 5.13
C ARG A 184 -19.87 10.28 4.58
N ASP A 185 -18.73 10.34 5.24
CA ASP A 185 -17.54 11.07 4.81
C ASP A 185 -16.42 10.09 4.46
N VAL A 186 -15.97 10.14 3.21
CA VAL A 186 -14.88 9.29 2.70
C VAL A 186 -13.94 10.18 1.91
N GLU A 187 -12.70 10.23 2.35
CA GLU A 187 -11.59 10.88 1.66
C GLU A 187 -10.77 9.85 0.89
N VAL A 188 -10.48 10.14 -0.37
CA VAL A 188 -9.65 9.27 -1.20
C VAL A 188 -8.20 9.74 -1.10
N VAL A 189 -7.36 8.88 -0.56
CA VAL A 189 -5.91 9.08 -0.49
C VAL A 189 -5.26 7.88 -1.19
N PRO A 190 -4.83 8.02 -2.45
CA PRO A 190 -4.24 6.92 -3.22
C PRO A 190 -2.93 6.42 -2.61
N ASN A 191 -2.44 5.29 -3.10
CA ASN A 191 -1.09 4.86 -2.80
C ASN A 191 -0.08 5.73 -3.57
N GLY A 192 1.05 6.00 -2.93
CA GLY A 192 2.10 6.86 -3.47
C GLY A 192 3.41 6.11 -3.69
N TYR A 193 4.47 6.88 -3.84
CA TYR A 193 5.85 6.40 -3.94
C TYR A 193 6.75 7.18 -2.97
N ASP A 194 7.90 6.61 -2.67
CA ASP A 194 8.92 7.27 -1.83
C ASP A 194 9.79 8.19 -2.69
N GLU A 195 9.51 9.48 -2.63
CA GLU A 195 10.20 10.53 -3.36
C GLU A 195 11.67 10.71 -2.95
N THR A 196 12.06 10.11 -1.82
CA THR A 196 13.46 10.14 -1.37
C THR A 196 14.27 8.92 -1.83
N ALA A 197 13.58 7.83 -2.18
CA ALA A 197 14.19 6.58 -2.59
C ALA A 197 14.18 6.35 -4.11
N PHE A 198 13.19 6.92 -4.82
CA PHE A 198 12.99 6.66 -6.23
C PHE A 198 13.20 7.91 -7.08
N ALA A 199 14.19 7.86 -7.95
CA ALA A 199 14.50 8.86 -8.96
C ALA A 199 15.00 8.17 -10.24
N PRO A 200 14.95 8.84 -11.41
CA PRO A 200 15.48 8.27 -12.64
C PRO A 200 16.95 7.87 -12.53
N ALA A 201 17.26 6.70 -13.06
CA ALA A 201 18.63 6.20 -13.05
C ALA A 201 19.54 7.06 -13.96
N THR A 202 20.75 7.35 -13.50
CA THR A 202 21.80 7.88 -14.36
C THR A 202 22.32 6.79 -15.30
N ALA A 203 23.01 7.17 -16.40
CA ALA A 203 23.64 6.21 -17.29
C ALA A 203 24.61 5.29 -16.52
N ALA A 204 25.38 5.84 -15.58
CA ALA A 204 26.31 5.09 -14.75
C ALA A 204 25.62 4.09 -13.81
N SER A 205 24.58 4.53 -13.08
CA SER A 205 23.84 3.63 -12.18
C SER A 205 23.08 2.53 -12.94
N ARG A 206 22.57 2.86 -14.14
CA ARG A 206 21.94 1.86 -15.01
C ARG A 206 22.96 0.82 -15.51
N ALA A 207 24.13 1.24 -15.98
CA ALA A 207 25.19 0.32 -16.42
C ALA A 207 25.65 -0.59 -15.27
N ALA A 208 25.88 -0.02 -14.08
CA ALA A 208 26.27 -0.76 -12.89
C ALA A 208 25.19 -1.79 -12.49
N ALA A 209 23.91 -1.41 -12.50
CA ALA A 209 22.79 -2.30 -12.18
C ALA A 209 22.70 -3.47 -13.18
N ARG A 210 22.83 -3.19 -14.49
CA ARG A 210 22.82 -4.23 -15.53
C ARG A 210 24.00 -5.19 -15.40
N HIS A 211 25.19 -4.68 -15.17
CA HIS A 211 26.38 -5.49 -14.93
C HIS A 211 26.20 -6.40 -13.70
N ALA A 212 25.74 -5.86 -12.57
CA ALA A 212 25.49 -6.62 -11.34
C ALA A 212 24.43 -7.72 -11.50
N LEU A 213 23.49 -7.54 -12.42
CA LEU A 213 22.44 -8.52 -12.74
C LEU A 213 22.87 -9.51 -13.85
N GLY A 214 24.05 -9.32 -14.47
CA GLY A 214 24.52 -10.14 -15.61
C GLY A 214 23.65 -9.97 -16.85
N LEU A 215 23.07 -8.80 -17.06
CA LEU A 215 22.16 -8.53 -18.17
C LEU A 215 22.92 -8.17 -19.44
N PRO A 216 22.52 -8.68 -20.62
CA PRO A 216 23.06 -8.26 -21.89
C PRO A 216 22.87 -6.74 -22.09
N GLU A 217 23.86 -6.08 -22.68
CA GLU A 217 23.85 -4.61 -22.85
C GLU A 217 22.62 -4.11 -23.61
N HIS A 218 22.22 -4.83 -24.66
CA HIS A 218 21.10 -4.48 -25.54
C HIS A 218 19.77 -5.15 -25.15
N ALA A 219 19.72 -5.87 -24.04
CA ALA A 219 18.47 -6.47 -23.58
C ALA A 219 17.44 -5.38 -23.23
N TYR A 220 16.20 -5.58 -23.65
CA TYR A 220 15.08 -4.80 -23.15
C TYR A 220 14.57 -5.41 -21.86
N VAL A 221 14.71 -4.71 -20.74
CA VAL A 221 14.44 -5.22 -19.40
C VAL A 221 13.08 -4.75 -18.92
N ALA A 222 12.13 -5.68 -18.81
CA ALA A 222 10.81 -5.45 -18.23
C ALA A 222 10.81 -5.87 -16.76
N ALA A 223 10.50 -4.96 -15.85
CA ALA A 223 10.49 -5.22 -14.40
C ALA A 223 9.08 -5.51 -13.89
N PHE A 224 8.93 -6.55 -13.06
CA PHE A 224 7.72 -6.81 -12.29
C PHE A 224 8.05 -6.88 -10.80
N VAL A 225 7.49 -5.96 -10.01
CA VAL A 225 7.66 -5.92 -8.55
C VAL A 225 6.41 -6.43 -7.86
N GLY A 226 6.55 -7.32 -6.87
CA GLY A 226 5.40 -7.83 -6.15
C GLY A 226 5.72 -8.51 -4.81
N GLY A 227 4.81 -8.34 -3.85
CA GLY A 227 4.79 -9.10 -2.60
C GLY A 227 4.19 -10.49 -2.77
N ASP A 228 4.27 -11.31 -1.73
CA ASP A 228 3.68 -12.66 -1.66
C ASP A 228 2.15 -12.58 -1.53
N TRP A 229 1.49 -12.29 -2.63
CA TRP A 229 0.04 -12.12 -2.71
C TRP A 229 -0.53 -12.69 -4.00
N ALA A 230 -1.73 -13.29 -3.91
CA ALA A 230 -2.33 -14.06 -5.02
C ALA A 230 -2.40 -13.32 -6.37
N PRO A 231 -2.87 -12.06 -6.47
CA PRO A 231 -2.87 -11.32 -7.73
C PRO A 231 -1.49 -11.11 -8.35
N ASN A 232 -0.46 -10.92 -7.51
CA ASN A 232 0.93 -10.80 -8.00
C ASN A 232 1.45 -12.15 -8.50
N HIS A 233 1.09 -13.27 -7.85
CA HIS A 233 1.47 -14.60 -8.29
C HIS A 233 0.86 -14.93 -9.64
N GLU A 234 -0.43 -14.63 -9.81
CA GLU A 234 -1.15 -14.83 -11.06
C GLU A 234 -0.56 -13.99 -12.19
N ALA A 235 -0.26 -12.71 -11.92
CA ALA A 235 0.35 -11.80 -12.87
C ALA A 235 1.75 -12.27 -13.29
N LEU A 236 2.60 -12.66 -12.33
CA LEU A 236 3.95 -13.15 -12.64
C LEU A 236 3.91 -14.49 -13.37
N ALA A 237 3.04 -15.43 -12.98
CA ALA A 237 2.87 -16.70 -13.67
C ALA A 237 2.48 -16.46 -15.13
N TRP A 238 1.52 -15.58 -15.36
CA TRP A 238 1.09 -15.23 -16.72
C TRP A 238 2.25 -14.61 -17.54
N LEU A 239 3.04 -13.69 -16.97
CA LEU A 239 4.23 -13.15 -17.63
C LEU A 239 5.23 -14.23 -18.00
N VAL A 240 5.54 -15.11 -17.06
CA VAL A 240 6.57 -16.17 -17.22
C VAL A 240 6.10 -17.26 -18.20
N GLU A 241 4.83 -17.64 -18.18
CA GLU A 241 4.32 -18.79 -18.94
C GLU A 241 3.74 -18.42 -20.31
N ARG A 242 3.27 -17.18 -20.47
CA ARG A 242 2.55 -16.76 -21.68
C ARG A 242 3.24 -15.64 -22.46
N VAL A 243 3.84 -14.67 -21.78
CA VAL A 243 4.40 -13.48 -22.43
C VAL A 243 5.86 -13.66 -22.80
N MET A 244 6.69 -13.99 -21.83
CA MET A 244 8.15 -13.98 -22.02
C MET A 244 8.67 -15.05 -22.99
N PRO A 245 8.10 -16.27 -23.08
CA PRO A 245 8.55 -17.23 -24.08
C PRO A 245 8.43 -16.71 -25.52
N ALA A 246 7.44 -15.88 -25.80
CA ALA A 246 7.22 -15.29 -27.13
C ALA A 246 8.13 -14.08 -27.41
N LEU A 247 8.74 -13.48 -26.39
CA LEU A 247 9.58 -12.28 -26.49
C LEU A 247 11.08 -12.55 -26.25
N ALA A 248 11.42 -13.72 -25.73
CA ALA A 248 12.78 -14.06 -25.36
C ALA A 248 13.76 -14.02 -26.54
N ALA A 249 13.32 -14.47 -27.72
CA ALA A 249 14.12 -14.41 -28.96
C ALA A 249 14.41 -12.98 -29.44
N ASP A 250 13.56 -12.03 -29.06
CA ASP A 250 13.67 -10.61 -29.41
C ASP A 250 14.55 -9.83 -28.43
N GLY A 251 15.27 -10.51 -27.51
CA GLY A 251 16.17 -9.91 -26.55
C GLY A 251 15.49 -9.27 -25.34
N PHE A 252 14.29 -9.73 -24.99
CA PHE A 252 13.60 -9.30 -23.77
C PHE A 252 14.06 -10.10 -22.54
N VAL A 253 14.15 -9.41 -21.40
CA VAL A 253 14.43 -9.99 -20.09
C VAL A 253 13.36 -9.55 -19.10
N LEU A 254 12.84 -10.48 -18.32
CA LEU A 254 11.95 -10.21 -17.19
C LEU A 254 12.76 -10.17 -15.88
N LEU A 255 12.78 -9.02 -15.24
CA LEU A 255 13.30 -8.83 -13.89
C LEU A 255 12.14 -8.90 -12.89
N ALA A 256 12.00 -10.03 -12.21
CA ALA A 256 10.98 -10.23 -11.18
C ALA A 256 11.56 -9.98 -9.78
N VAL A 257 11.00 -9.00 -9.06
CA VAL A 257 11.52 -8.51 -7.78
C VAL A 257 10.49 -8.65 -6.67
N GLY A 258 10.96 -9.01 -5.49
CA GLY A 258 10.16 -9.14 -4.27
C GLY A 258 9.68 -10.57 -4.00
N ALA A 259 8.96 -10.74 -2.90
CA ALA A 259 8.60 -12.07 -2.39
C ALA A 259 7.81 -12.95 -3.38
N VAL A 260 7.14 -12.33 -4.36
CA VAL A 260 6.46 -13.04 -5.47
C VAL A 260 7.43 -13.93 -6.26
N ALA A 261 8.69 -13.50 -6.41
CA ALA A 261 9.70 -14.22 -7.19
C ALA A 261 10.13 -15.56 -6.56
N ARG A 262 9.91 -15.73 -5.24
CA ARG A 262 10.28 -16.97 -4.53
C ARG A 262 9.65 -18.23 -5.11
N ARG A 263 8.44 -18.11 -5.68
CA ARG A 263 7.72 -19.23 -6.27
C ARG A 263 8.32 -19.75 -7.58
N PHE A 264 9.21 -18.95 -8.18
CA PHE A 264 9.86 -19.25 -9.46
C PHE A 264 11.34 -19.60 -9.29
N THR A 265 11.86 -19.65 -8.05
CA THR A 265 13.22 -20.09 -7.77
C THR A 265 13.44 -21.52 -8.27
N GLY A 266 14.58 -21.77 -8.93
CA GLY A 266 14.88 -23.06 -9.59
C GLY A 266 14.59 -23.08 -11.09
N ARG A 267 13.94 -22.03 -11.66
CA ARG A 267 13.86 -21.83 -13.10
C ARG A 267 15.19 -21.32 -13.64
N GLY A 268 15.59 -21.79 -14.82
CA GLY A 268 16.91 -21.53 -15.41
C GLY A 268 16.86 -20.77 -16.75
N GLU A 269 15.72 -20.19 -17.10
CA GLU A 269 15.58 -19.45 -18.35
C GLU A 269 16.43 -18.18 -18.34
N ARG A 270 17.25 -17.99 -19.38
CA ARG A 270 18.16 -16.83 -19.50
C ARG A 270 17.47 -15.47 -19.54
N TRP A 271 16.21 -15.46 -19.94
CA TRP A 271 15.37 -14.25 -19.97
C TRP A 271 14.67 -13.95 -18.64
N LEU A 272 14.87 -14.77 -17.58
CA LEU A 272 14.21 -14.58 -16.29
C LEU A 272 15.25 -14.35 -15.20
N VAL A 273 15.24 -13.13 -14.65
CA VAL A 273 16.08 -12.73 -13.53
C VAL A 273 15.21 -12.57 -12.28
N LEU A 274 15.46 -13.38 -11.26
CA LEU A 274 14.71 -13.42 -10.02
C LEU A 274 15.48 -12.73 -8.89
N ARG A 275 14.82 -11.80 -8.18
CA ARG A 275 15.35 -11.15 -6.97
C ARG A 275 14.29 -11.17 -5.89
N PRO A 276 14.16 -12.29 -5.12
CA PRO A 276 13.08 -12.49 -4.15
C PRO A 276 13.09 -11.52 -2.99
N GLU A 277 14.25 -10.97 -2.66
CA GLU A 277 14.43 -10.00 -1.58
C GLU A 277 15.44 -8.95 -2.02
N THR A 278 15.14 -7.71 -1.66
CA THR A 278 16.09 -6.62 -1.83
C THR A 278 15.79 -5.51 -0.84
N PRO A 279 16.79 -5.01 -0.12
CA PRO A 279 16.66 -3.79 0.66
C PRO A 279 16.67 -2.53 -0.23
N ASP A 280 17.22 -2.64 -1.45
CA ASP A 280 17.38 -1.56 -2.40
C ASP A 280 16.68 -1.87 -3.73
N LEU A 281 15.38 -1.57 -3.77
CA LEU A 281 14.57 -1.73 -4.97
C LEU A 281 14.97 -0.75 -6.07
N ALA A 282 15.38 0.47 -5.72
CA ALA A 282 15.72 1.51 -6.69
C ALA A 282 16.92 1.08 -7.55
N SER A 283 17.98 0.54 -6.93
CA SER A 283 19.13 0.01 -7.65
C SER A 283 18.79 -1.11 -8.62
N LEU A 284 17.85 -2.00 -8.27
CA LEU A 284 17.38 -3.04 -9.20
C LEU A 284 16.57 -2.46 -10.36
N LEU A 285 15.66 -1.52 -10.07
CA LEU A 285 14.83 -0.86 -11.08
C LEU A 285 15.66 0.03 -12.02
N ALA A 286 16.84 0.50 -11.61
CA ALA A 286 17.76 1.23 -12.46
C ALA A 286 18.16 0.42 -13.73
N ALA A 287 18.15 -0.90 -13.69
CA ALA A 287 18.44 -1.75 -14.84
C ALA A 287 17.30 -1.82 -15.87
N ALA A 288 16.07 -1.47 -15.48
CA ALA A 288 14.87 -1.68 -16.27
C ALA A 288 14.62 -0.60 -17.32
N ASP A 289 13.87 -0.97 -18.36
CA ASP A 289 13.34 -0.07 -19.40
C ASP A 289 11.85 0.20 -19.16
N CYS A 290 11.14 -0.82 -18.66
CA CYS A 290 9.69 -0.79 -18.50
C CYS A 290 9.30 -1.46 -17.18
N GLY A 291 8.33 -0.89 -16.51
CA GLY A 291 7.62 -1.50 -15.37
C GLY A 291 6.31 -2.11 -15.81
N LEU A 292 6.04 -3.35 -15.38
CA LEU A 292 4.84 -4.10 -15.73
C LEU A 292 3.85 -4.18 -14.57
N ASN A 293 2.58 -3.95 -14.86
CA ASN A 293 1.49 -4.11 -13.90
C ASN A 293 0.27 -4.82 -14.52
N PRO A 294 0.39 -6.10 -14.93
CA PRO A 294 -0.69 -6.85 -15.60
C PRO A 294 -1.68 -7.47 -14.59
N VAL A 295 -1.94 -6.79 -13.48
CA VAL A 295 -2.85 -7.24 -12.43
C VAL A 295 -4.29 -7.06 -12.87
N THR A 296 -5.13 -8.08 -12.66
CA THR A 296 -6.55 -8.11 -13.08
C THR A 296 -7.51 -8.35 -11.91
N SER A 297 -6.98 -8.55 -10.70
CA SER A 297 -7.77 -8.79 -9.49
C SER A 297 -7.12 -8.18 -8.25
N GLY A 298 -7.87 -8.11 -7.15
CA GLY A 298 -7.39 -7.58 -5.87
C GLY A 298 -8.15 -6.33 -5.42
N GLY A 299 -7.61 -5.58 -4.47
CA GLY A 299 -8.19 -4.35 -3.91
C GLY A 299 -7.19 -3.20 -3.88
N GLY A 300 -7.66 -2.00 -3.52
CA GLY A 300 -6.83 -0.81 -3.43
C GLY A 300 -6.18 -0.39 -4.74
N SER A 301 -5.10 0.37 -4.66
CA SER A 301 -4.27 0.80 -5.81
C SER A 301 -2.87 0.18 -5.75
N ASN A 302 -2.22 0.05 -6.91
CA ASN A 302 -0.92 -0.63 -7.01
C ASN A 302 0.25 0.34 -6.84
N VAL A 303 0.94 0.31 -5.70
CA VAL A 303 2.12 1.15 -5.38
C VAL A 303 3.18 1.16 -6.49
N LYS A 304 3.30 0.07 -7.25
CA LYS A 304 4.31 -0.08 -8.31
C LYS A 304 4.15 0.92 -9.46
N VAL A 305 2.93 1.39 -9.76
CA VAL A 305 2.70 2.33 -10.87
C VAL A 305 3.40 3.67 -10.65
N PRO A 306 3.14 4.43 -9.57
CA PRO A 306 3.86 5.68 -9.32
C PRO A 306 5.36 5.44 -9.05
N THR A 307 5.75 4.28 -8.48
CA THR A 307 7.17 3.92 -8.30
C THR A 307 7.90 3.79 -9.63
N TYR A 308 7.33 3.08 -10.62
CA TYR A 308 7.93 2.95 -11.95
C TYR A 308 8.03 4.31 -12.66
N LEU A 309 6.98 5.12 -12.57
CA LEU A 309 7.01 6.48 -13.13
C LEU A 309 8.06 7.35 -12.44
N ALA A 310 8.24 7.25 -11.13
CA ALA A 310 9.29 7.97 -10.40
C ALA A 310 10.70 7.56 -10.83
N MET A 311 10.89 6.28 -11.20
CA MET A 311 12.14 5.79 -11.80
C MET A 311 12.34 6.20 -13.26
N GLY A 312 11.40 6.92 -13.86
CA GLY A 312 11.50 7.37 -15.26
C GLY A 312 11.22 6.27 -16.28
N LEU A 313 10.69 5.12 -15.86
CA LEU A 313 10.43 3.96 -16.71
C LEU A 313 9.18 4.16 -17.57
N ALA A 314 9.13 3.46 -18.73
CA ALA A 314 7.84 3.16 -19.35
C ALA A 314 7.00 2.32 -18.40
N VAL A 315 5.67 2.49 -18.43
CA VAL A 315 4.77 1.67 -17.63
C VAL A 315 3.71 1.06 -18.53
N VAL A 316 3.57 -0.27 -18.47
CA VAL A 316 2.49 -1.00 -19.13
C VAL A 316 1.62 -1.63 -18.06
N SER A 317 0.34 -1.29 -18.06
CA SER A 317 -0.62 -1.72 -17.04
C SER A 317 -1.96 -2.09 -17.65
N THR A 318 -2.68 -3.02 -17.02
CA THR A 318 -4.11 -3.20 -17.30
C THR A 318 -4.91 -2.00 -16.77
N ALA A 319 -6.11 -1.79 -17.29
CA ALA A 319 -7.05 -0.79 -16.75
C ALA A 319 -7.33 -1.03 -15.26
N PHE A 320 -7.46 -2.29 -14.84
CA PHE A 320 -7.61 -2.67 -13.44
C PHE A 320 -6.39 -2.26 -12.59
N GLY A 321 -5.19 -2.43 -13.12
CA GLY A 321 -3.94 -2.07 -12.45
C GLY A 321 -3.76 -0.56 -12.25
N LEU A 322 -4.42 0.27 -13.06
CA LEU A 322 -4.39 1.75 -13.00
C LEU A 322 -5.39 2.37 -12.03
N ARG A 323 -6.19 1.58 -11.33
CA ARG A 323 -7.16 2.11 -10.37
C ARG A 323 -6.49 3.02 -9.34
N GLY A 324 -7.11 4.17 -9.09
CA GLY A 324 -6.60 5.21 -8.19
C GLY A 324 -5.53 6.12 -8.79
N TYR A 325 -5.20 5.96 -10.09
CA TYR A 325 -4.16 6.72 -10.78
C TYR A 325 -4.65 7.41 -12.06
N ALA A 326 -5.91 7.81 -12.11
CA ALA A 326 -6.46 8.53 -13.27
C ALA A 326 -5.61 9.72 -13.72
N PRO A 327 -5.04 10.57 -12.82
CA PRO A 327 -4.17 11.68 -13.22
C PRO A 327 -2.84 11.24 -13.86
N LEU A 328 -2.43 9.99 -13.69
CA LEU A 328 -1.21 9.42 -14.30
C LEU A 328 -1.50 8.63 -15.58
N ALA A 329 -2.75 8.45 -15.97
CA ALA A 329 -3.14 7.58 -17.08
C ALA A 329 -2.46 7.94 -18.40
N ALA A 330 -2.28 9.24 -18.70
CA ALA A 330 -1.59 9.70 -19.90
C ALA A 330 -0.10 9.32 -19.97
N ALA A 331 0.53 9.02 -18.82
CA ALA A 331 1.93 8.61 -18.74
C ALA A 331 2.10 7.08 -18.74
N VAL A 332 1.02 6.32 -18.83
CA VAL A 332 1.00 4.85 -18.77
C VAL A 332 0.37 4.28 -20.03
N THR A 333 1.02 3.28 -20.61
CA THR A 333 0.40 2.51 -21.68
C THR A 333 -0.59 1.51 -21.08
N SER A 334 -1.89 1.79 -21.25
CA SER A 334 -2.94 0.85 -20.84
C SER A 334 -3.07 -0.26 -21.87
N ALA A 335 -2.89 -1.50 -21.44
CA ALA A 335 -3.03 -2.67 -22.29
C ALA A 335 -3.61 -3.84 -21.50
N GLU A 336 -4.64 -4.46 -22.03
CA GLU A 336 -5.12 -5.73 -21.49
C GLU A 336 -4.08 -6.84 -21.73
N ARG A 337 -4.18 -7.92 -20.98
CA ARG A 337 -3.16 -8.99 -21.00
C ARG A 337 -2.86 -9.48 -22.42
N ASP A 338 -3.85 -9.72 -23.24
CA ASP A 338 -3.67 -10.27 -24.58
C ASP A 338 -2.89 -9.33 -25.52
N ALA A 339 -3.02 -8.02 -25.32
CA ALA A 339 -2.31 -7.01 -26.10
C ALA A 339 -0.89 -6.70 -25.54
N THR A 340 -0.57 -7.13 -24.33
CA THR A 340 0.70 -6.81 -23.68
C THR A 340 1.94 -7.25 -24.46
N PRO A 341 2.01 -8.45 -25.07
CA PRO A 341 3.18 -8.85 -25.88
C PRO A 341 3.45 -7.90 -27.04
N ASP A 342 2.41 -7.47 -27.76
CA ASP A 342 2.55 -6.59 -28.93
C ASP A 342 2.98 -5.18 -28.49
N VAL A 343 2.41 -4.67 -27.40
CA VAL A 343 2.86 -3.41 -26.79
C VAL A 343 4.35 -3.49 -26.40
N LEU A 344 4.78 -4.59 -25.79
CA LEU A 344 6.19 -4.73 -25.41
C LEU A 344 7.11 -4.79 -26.62
N ARG A 345 6.72 -5.43 -27.74
CA ARG A 345 7.51 -5.44 -28.99
C ARG A 345 7.79 -4.05 -29.53
N THR A 346 6.95 -3.06 -29.24
CA THR A 346 7.26 -1.63 -29.60
C THR A 346 8.37 -1.05 -28.75
N ARG A 347 8.87 -1.74 -27.74
CA ARG A 347 9.90 -1.30 -26.79
C ARG A 347 9.61 0.10 -26.22
N PRO A 348 8.49 0.27 -25.51
CA PRO A 348 8.10 1.57 -25.01
C PRO A 348 9.19 2.17 -24.11
N ARG A 349 9.46 3.47 -24.30
CA ARG A 349 10.47 4.19 -23.54
C ARG A 349 9.80 5.08 -22.51
N GLY A 350 10.30 5.09 -21.27
CA GLY A 350 9.84 5.98 -20.22
C GLY A 350 10.22 7.44 -20.50
N TRP A 351 9.60 8.35 -19.79
CA TRP A 351 9.82 9.79 -19.99
C TRP A 351 11.30 10.18 -19.82
N ALA A 352 12.01 9.60 -18.84
CA ALA A 352 13.45 9.88 -18.65
C ALA A 352 14.30 9.43 -19.85
N ALA A 353 14.00 8.27 -20.44
CA ALA A 353 14.72 7.76 -21.60
C ALA A 353 14.39 8.52 -22.90
N ARG A 354 13.30 9.31 -22.91
CA ARG A 354 12.93 10.22 -23.99
C ARG A 354 13.52 11.64 -23.79
N GLY A 355 14.19 11.89 -22.66
CA GLY A 355 14.68 13.22 -22.32
C GLY A 355 13.58 14.22 -21.93
N GLU A 356 12.42 13.71 -21.53
CA GLU A 356 11.27 14.49 -21.10
C GLU A 356 11.30 14.75 -19.59
N THR A 357 10.46 15.67 -19.12
CA THR A 357 10.23 15.90 -17.70
C THR A 357 9.26 14.87 -17.12
N ALA A 358 9.34 14.63 -15.81
CA ALA A 358 8.37 13.79 -15.12
C ALA A 358 6.93 14.30 -15.34
N PRO A 359 5.94 13.39 -15.40
CA PRO A 359 4.54 13.80 -15.45
C PRO A 359 4.19 14.78 -14.32
N ALA A 360 3.59 15.93 -14.66
CA ALA A 360 3.33 17.01 -13.70
C ALA A 360 2.53 16.54 -12.48
N SER A 361 1.60 15.60 -12.68
CA SER A 361 0.79 15.02 -11.62
C SER A 361 1.54 14.01 -10.73
N LEU A 362 2.74 13.56 -11.11
CA LEU A 362 3.46 12.52 -10.34
C LEU A 362 3.78 12.98 -8.91
N GLY A 363 4.16 14.24 -8.71
CA GLY A 363 4.46 14.81 -7.40
C GLY A 363 3.30 14.79 -6.41
N GLU A 364 2.06 14.72 -6.92
CA GLU A 364 0.87 14.58 -6.09
C GLU A 364 0.78 13.23 -5.39
N PHE A 365 1.46 12.22 -5.94
CA PHE A 365 1.54 10.87 -5.41
C PHE A 365 2.80 10.61 -4.56
N ALA A 366 3.64 11.63 -4.30
CA ALA A 366 4.71 11.51 -3.32
C ALA A 366 4.12 11.30 -1.91
N TRP A 367 4.66 10.36 -1.13
CA TRP A 367 4.15 10.10 0.22
C TRP A 367 4.18 11.34 1.11
N GLY A 368 5.20 12.18 0.97
CA GLY A 368 5.27 13.47 1.69
C GLY A 368 4.09 14.37 1.37
N THR A 369 3.72 14.51 0.09
CA THR A 369 2.59 15.31 -0.36
C THR A 369 1.26 14.74 0.14
N LEU A 370 1.05 13.42 -0.06
CA LEU A 370 -0.19 12.75 0.35
C LEU A 370 -0.41 12.82 1.87
N GLY A 371 0.65 12.56 2.65
CA GLY A 371 0.57 12.62 4.10
C GLY A 371 0.35 14.04 4.63
N ALA A 372 1.02 15.05 4.06
CA ALA A 372 0.82 16.44 4.46
C ALA A 372 -0.62 16.90 4.17
N ARG A 373 -1.15 16.61 2.98
CA ARG A 373 -2.56 16.90 2.61
C ARG A 373 -3.55 16.21 3.56
N LEU A 374 -3.30 14.94 3.89
CA LEU A 374 -4.16 14.22 4.85
C LEU A 374 -4.11 14.88 6.23
N ALA A 375 -2.95 15.27 6.73
CA ALA A 375 -2.84 15.96 8.02
C ALA A 375 -3.60 17.31 8.03
N GLU A 376 -3.52 18.07 6.96
CA GLU A 376 -4.26 19.35 6.79
C GLU A 376 -5.78 19.11 6.76
N SER A 377 -6.23 18.10 6.03
CA SER A 377 -7.64 17.69 5.98
C SER A 377 -8.17 17.26 7.35
N LEU A 378 -7.39 16.46 8.09
CA LEU A 378 -7.75 16.05 9.46
C LEU A 378 -7.81 17.24 10.42
N ALA A 379 -6.90 18.20 10.30
CA ALA A 379 -6.90 19.41 11.12
C ALA A 379 -8.15 20.27 10.87
N ALA A 380 -8.55 20.44 9.61
CA ALA A 380 -9.74 21.19 9.24
C ALA A 380 -11.02 20.54 9.82
N ARG A 381 -11.17 19.21 9.68
CA ARG A 381 -12.31 18.46 10.24
C ARG A 381 -12.34 18.52 11.78
N ARG A 382 -11.18 18.39 12.42
CA ARG A 382 -11.08 18.50 13.89
C ARG A 382 -11.54 19.86 14.40
N SER A 383 -11.20 20.93 13.69
CA SER A 383 -11.63 22.30 14.03
C SER A 383 -13.14 22.48 13.86
N ALA A 384 -13.74 21.86 12.84
CA ALA A 384 -15.18 21.94 12.59
C ALA A 384 -16.02 21.19 13.65
N VAL A 385 -15.48 20.10 14.24
CA VAL A 385 -16.15 19.32 15.30
C VAL A 385 -16.09 20.04 16.66
N SER A 386 -15.28 21.09 16.84
CA SER A 386 -15.10 21.81 18.12
C SER A 386 -15.71 23.24 18.18
N PRO A 387 -16.90 23.56 17.65
CA PRO A 387 -17.48 24.90 17.76
C PRO A 387 -18.17 25.22 19.09
N GLY A 388 -18.15 24.34 20.11
CA GLY A 388 -19.07 24.42 21.26
C GLY A 388 -18.52 24.84 22.62
N VAL A 389 -17.24 25.22 22.81
CA VAL A 389 -16.68 25.49 24.16
C VAL A 389 -16.20 26.95 24.37
N ARG A 390 -16.39 27.85 23.40
CA ARG A 390 -15.91 29.26 23.54
C ARG A 390 -16.99 30.34 23.67
N ALA A 391 -18.23 30.00 24.01
CA ALA A 391 -19.27 31.01 24.24
C ALA A 391 -20.05 30.72 25.53
N GLY A 392 -19.41 30.91 26.71
CA GLY A 392 -20.15 30.72 27.96
C GLY A 392 -19.35 31.06 29.21
N SER A 393 -18.68 32.22 29.27
CA SER A 393 -18.30 32.86 30.55
C SER A 393 -17.84 34.31 30.34
N LYS A 394 -18.77 35.17 29.97
CA LYS A 394 -18.71 36.61 30.30
C LYS A 394 -20.15 37.13 30.42
N GLY A 395 -20.56 37.35 31.66
CA GLY A 395 -21.77 38.12 31.95
C GLY A 395 -22.54 37.57 33.12
N ALA A 396 -22.22 38.05 34.32
CA ALA A 396 -23.16 38.65 35.25
C ALA A 396 -22.49 38.85 36.58
N ALA A 397 -22.30 40.11 36.86
CA ALA A 397 -22.45 40.89 38.11
C ALA A 397 -21.96 40.24 39.42
#